data_4f1e651874f5872180d6b6c23cd06e1d
#
_entry.id   4f1e651874f5872180d6b6c23cd06e1d
#
_cell.length_a   1.000
_cell.length_b   1.000
_cell.length_c   1.000
_cell.angle_alpha   90.00
_cell.angle_beta   90.00
_cell.angle_gamma   90.00
#
_symmetry.space_group_name_H-M   'P 1'
#
loop_
_entity.id
_entity.type
_entity.pdbx_description
1 polymer ?
#
loop_
_entity_poly.entity_id
_entity_poly.type
_entity_poly.pdbx_seq_one_letter_code
_entity_poly.pdbx_strand_id
1 'polypeptide(L)'
;MNKLWIFFFCSSLYGQVIEWDEKREPITAIQIFCDTEGIPIFVDGIQVGASPIKEAIQVAPGWHQVSYFPPNMNINTGSMSQNRKMRDLIQIARQDVLVEEGKTVRVVLSYRSLEGEALEYEQRLSSSRWVGLSMVFVLIGLMTWAM
;
A
#
# COMPACT_ATOMS: atom_id res chain seq x y z
N MET A 1 -78.59 -40.84 20.96
CA MET A 1 -77.42 -41.16 20.10
C MET A 1 -76.81 -39.84 19.60
N ASN A 2 -75.89 -39.26 20.37
CA ASN A 2 -75.26 -37.94 20.06
C ASN A 2 -73.94 -38.16 19.39
N LYS A 3 -73.86 -37.75 18.18
CA LYS A 3 -72.56 -37.73 17.43
C LYS A 3 -71.87 -36.39 17.78
N LEU A 4 -70.84 -36.50 18.58
CA LEU A 4 -69.93 -35.38 18.93
C LEU A 4 -69.00 -35.17 17.75
N TRP A 5 -69.14 -34.08 17.02
CA TRP A 5 -68.22 -33.66 15.97
C TRP A 5 -67.04 -32.86 16.62
N ILE A 6 -65.88 -33.47 16.70
CA ILE A 6 -64.67 -32.80 17.16
C ILE A 6 -64.05 -32.12 15.95
N PHE A 7 -64.19 -30.81 15.87
CA PHE A 7 -63.45 -29.98 14.92
C PHE A 7 -62.03 -29.88 15.37
N PHE A 8 -61.14 -30.58 14.67
CA PHE A 8 -59.72 -30.40 14.81
C PHE A 8 -59.33 -29.10 14.10
N PHE A 9 -59.16 -28.02 14.89
CA PHE A 9 -58.61 -26.76 14.40
C PHE A 9 -57.10 -26.94 14.32
N CYS A 10 -56.57 -27.32 13.15
CA CYS A 10 -55.17 -27.35 12.85
C CYS A 10 -54.72 -25.89 12.57
N SER A 11 -54.34 -25.16 13.60
CA SER A 11 -53.73 -23.84 13.47
C SER A 11 -52.33 -24.00 12.89
N SER A 12 -52.23 -23.75 11.61
CA SER A 12 -50.95 -23.63 10.88
C SER A 12 -50.20 -22.44 11.48
N LEU A 13 -49.25 -22.72 12.35
CA LEU A 13 -48.23 -21.77 12.76
C LEU A 13 -47.33 -21.54 11.55
N TYR A 14 -47.70 -20.55 10.75
CA TYR A 14 -46.75 -19.98 9.81
C TYR A 14 -45.64 -19.30 10.62
N GLY A 15 -44.56 -20.00 10.84
CA GLY A 15 -43.32 -19.39 11.32
C GLY A 15 -42.91 -18.33 10.34
N GLN A 16 -43.08 -17.06 10.70
CA GLN A 16 -42.46 -15.96 9.96
C GLN A 16 -40.96 -16.13 10.16
N VAL A 17 -40.28 -16.61 9.13
CA VAL A 17 -38.83 -16.50 9.00
C VAL A 17 -38.58 -14.99 8.90
N ILE A 18 -38.20 -14.38 10.00
CA ILE A 18 -37.68 -13.02 10.01
C ILE A 18 -36.30 -13.16 9.32
N GLU A 19 -36.28 -12.95 8.03
CA GLU A 19 -35.05 -12.80 7.25
C GLU A 19 -34.45 -11.48 7.73
N TRP A 20 -33.49 -11.58 8.64
CA TRP A 20 -32.65 -10.46 9.00
C TRP A 20 -31.85 -10.14 7.76
N ASP A 21 -32.37 -9.26 6.92
CA ASP A 21 -31.58 -8.58 5.90
C ASP A 21 -30.54 -7.74 6.68
N GLU A 22 -29.41 -8.39 6.96
CA GLU A 22 -28.28 -7.78 7.59
C GLU A 22 -27.75 -6.75 6.59
N LYS A 23 -28.42 -5.62 6.55
CA LYS A 23 -28.03 -4.45 5.79
C LYS A 23 -26.67 -4.06 6.32
N ARG A 24 -25.63 -4.68 5.75
CA ARG A 24 -24.25 -4.36 6.08
C ARG A 24 -24.09 -2.88 5.80
N GLU A 25 -23.98 -2.13 6.89
CA GLU A 25 -23.67 -0.72 6.76
C GLU A 25 -22.40 -0.60 5.89
N PRO A 26 -22.42 0.29 4.92
CA PRO A 26 -21.28 0.44 4.03
C PRO A 26 -20.06 0.80 4.88
N ILE A 27 -19.09 -0.10 4.92
CA ILE A 27 -17.88 0.05 5.72
C ILE A 27 -16.91 0.93 4.94
N THR A 28 -16.46 2.01 5.57
CA THR A 28 -15.38 2.85 5.07
C THR A 28 -14.05 2.15 5.35
N ALA A 29 -13.37 1.67 4.31
CA ALA A 29 -12.19 0.84 4.50
C ALA A 29 -11.20 0.94 3.34
N ILE A 30 -9.96 0.56 3.59
CA ILE A 30 -8.89 0.41 2.60
C ILE A 30 -8.55 -1.07 2.48
N GLN A 31 -8.60 -1.61 1.28
CA GLN A 31 -8.12 -2.94 0.96
C GLN A 31 -6.76 -2.84 0.26
N ILE A 32 -5.72 -3.37 0.88
CA ILE A 32 -4.35 -3.23 0.41
C ILE A 32 -3.88 -4.52 -0.23
N PHE A 33 -3.36 -4.40 -1.46
CA PHE A 33 -2.72 -5.49 -2.21
C PHE A 33 -1.24 -5.15 -2.41
N CYS A 34 -0.38 -6.10 -2.12
CA CYS A 34 1.06 -5.97 -2.33
C CYS A 34 1.56 -7.17 -3.14
N ASP A 35 2.49 -6.93 -4.06
CA ASP A 35 3.10 -7.95 -4.91
C ASP A 35 4.19 -8.79 -4.20
N THR A 36 4.63 -8.36 -3.02
CA THR A 36 5.69 -8.99 -2.24
C THR A 36 5.20 -9.34 -0.85
N GLU A 37 5.52 -10.53 -0.37
CA GLU A 37 5.12 -11.01 0.96
C GLU A 37 6.07 -10.52 2.06
N GLY A 38 5.55 -10.42 3.28
CA GLY A 38 6.33 -10.09 4.48
C GLY A 38 6.71 -8.60 4.61
N ILE A 39 6.24 -7.73 3.73
CA ILE A 39 6.53 -6.30 3.79
C ILE A 39 5.61 -5.62 4.81
N PRO A 40 6.15 -4.88 5.77
CA PRO A 40 5.34 -4.12 6.72
C PRO A 40 4.59 -3.00 5.99
N ILE A 41 3.32 -2.82 6.34
CA ILE A 41 2.46 -1.80 5.74
C ILE A 41 1.98 -0.86 6.84
N PHE A 42 2.06 0.43 6.54
CA PHE A 42 1.66 1.52 7.41
C PHE A 42 0.51 2.29 6.79
N VAL A 43 -0.50 2.61 7.59
CA VAL A 43 -1.58 3.54 7.24
C VAL A 43 -1.52 4.69 8.24
N ASP A 44 -1.41 5.91 7.74
CA ASP A 44 -1.25 7.13 8.55
C ASP A 44 -0.09 7.03 9.58
N GLY A 45 0.94 6.28 9.21
CA GLY A 45 2.10 6.07 10.06
C GLY A 45 1.96 4.98 11.12
N ILE A 46 0.80 4.33 11.22
CA ILE A 46 0.55 3.22 12.12
C ILE A 46 0.73 1.91 11.35
N GLN A 47 1.53 0.99 11.89
CA GLN A 47 1.69 -0.32 11.28
C GLN A 47 0.42 -1.13 11.42
N VAL A 48 -0.21 -1.48 10.29
CA VAL A 48 -1.46 -2.23 10.23
C VAL A 48 -1.24 -3.72 10.02
N GLY A 49 -0.05 -4.11 9.56
CA GLY A 49 0.30 -5.52 9.36
C GLY A 49 1.48 -5.70 8.42
N ALA A 50 1.63 -6.93 7.94
CA ALA A 50 2.56 -7.27 6.87
C ALA A 50 1.80 -7.90 5.70
N SER A 51 2.30 -7.70 4.48
CA SER A 51 1.69 -8.29 3.27
C SER A 51 1.77 -9.83 3.26
N PRO A 52 0.76 -10.53 2.74
CA PRO A 52 -0.50 -10.05 2.19
C PRO A 52 -1.55 -9.75 3.27
N ILE A 53 -2.16 -8.56 3.23
CA ILE A 53 -3.27 -8.22 4.11
C ILE A 53 -4.57 -8.68 3.43
N LYS A 54 -5.25 -9.66 4.04
CA LYS A 54 -6.47 -10.26 3.48
C LYS A 54 -7.72 -9.45 3.81
N GLU A 55 -7.72 -8.80 4.98
CA GLU A 55 -8.86 -8.05 5.48
C GLU A 55 -8.78 -6.58 5.11
N ALA A 56 -9.93 -5.98 4.84
CA ALA A 56 -10.01 -4.54 4.64
C ALA A 56 -9.81 -3.81 5.97
N ILE A 57 -9.00 -2.78 5.96
CA ILE A 57 -8.67 -1.97 7.14
C ILE A 57 -9.69 -0.85 7.25
N GLN A 58 -10.45 -0.85 8.33
CA GLN A 58 -11.43 0.22 8.59
C GLN A 58 -10.70 1.52 8.91
N VAL A 59 -11.12 2.59 8.24
CA VAL A 59 -10.56 3.93 8.40
C VAL A 59 -11.68 4.97 8.47
N ALA A 60 -11.39 6.16 8.95
CA ALA A 60 -12.32 7.28 8.86
C ALA A 60 -12.45 7.76 7.40
N PRO A 61 -13.55 8.40 6.99
CA PRO A 61 -13.60 9.05 5.68
C PRO A 61 -12.60 10.20 5.61
N GLY A 62 -11.86 10.31 4.51
CA GLY A 62 -10.86 11.35 4.31
C GLY A 62 -9.63 10.89 3.55
N TRP A 63 -8.58 11.70 3.62
CA TRP A 63 -7.28 11.37 3.05
C TRP A 63 -6.49 10.50 4.01
N HIS A 64 -5.97 9.39 3.48
CA HIS A 64 -5.12 8.45 4.18
C HIS A 64 -3.84 8.23 3.42
N GLN A 65 -2.76 8.03 4.17
CA GLN A 65 -1.45 7.76 3.61
C GLN A 65 -1.06 6.32 3.84
N VAL A 66 -0.85 5.58 2.77
CA VAL A 66 -0.38 4.19 2.80
C VAL A 66 1.08 4.14 2.40
N SER A 67 1.92 3.46 3.18
CA SER A 67 3.36 3.39 2.91
C SER A 67 3.99 2.08 3.38
N TYR A 68 5.19 1.78 2.86
CA TYR A 68 6.03 0.68 3.34
C TYR A 68 6.98 1.08 4.48
N PHE A 69 7.15 2.37 4.68
CA PHE A 69 8.11 2.90 5.64
C PHE A 69 7.41 3.60 6.80
N PRO A 70 7.94 3.47 8.02
CA PRO A 70 7.44 4.21 9.16
C PRO A 70 7.66 5.72 8.97
N PRO A 71 6.78 6.59 9.50
CA PRO A 71 6.87 8.04 9.33
C PRO A 71 8.14 8.65 9.93
N ASN A 72 8.68 8.03 10.97
CA ASN A 72 9.83 8.53 11.73
C ASN A 72 11.15 7.85 11.34
N MET A 73 11.28 7.38 10.10
CA MET A 73 12.52 6.78 9.65
C MET A 73 13.67 7.81 9.71
N ASN A 74 14.67 7.53 10.53
CA ASN A 74 15.84 8.42 10.65
C ASN A 74 16.71 8.28 9.40
N ILE A 75 16.65 9.29 8.52
CA ILE A 75 17.34 9.28 7.23
C ILE A 75 18.82 9.70 7.36
N ASN A 76 19.26 10.10 8.57
CA ASN A 76 20.61 10.65 8.80
C ASN A 76 21.68 9.55 8.93
N THR A 77 21.74 8.62 8.00
CA THR A 77 22.63 7.44 8.05
C THR A 77 23.77 7.48 7.03
N GLY A 78 24.21 8.62 6.55
CA GLY A 78 25.28 8.59 5.59
C GLY A 78 25.59 9.91 4.89
N SER A 79 26.20 9.83 3.71
CA SER A 79 26.54 11.00 2.92
C SER A 79 25.27 11.72 2.42
N MET A 80 25.43 12.98 2.04
CA MET A 80 24.32 13.81 1.53
C MET A 80 23.59 13.17 0.33
N SER A 81 24.31 12.43 -0.49
CA SER A 81 23.75 11.71 -1.66
C SER A 81 22.88 10.54 -1.24
N GLN A 82 23.29 9.77 -0.23
CA GLN A 82 22.51 8.65 0.30
C GLN A 82 21.22 9.13 0.98
N ASN A 83 21.28 10.24 1.70
CA ASN A 83 20.11 10.83 2.34
C ASN A 83 19.08 11.35 1.32
N ARG A 84 19.55 11.87 0.17
CA ARG A 84 18.66 12.29 -0.93
C ARG A 84 17.98 11.07 -1.54
N LYS A 85 18.73 10.02 -1.91
CA LYS A 85 18.20 8.77 -2.47
C LYS A 85 17.14 8.16 -1.54
N MET A 86 17.43 8.08 -0.24
CA MET A 86 16.50 7.51 0.72
C MET A 86 15.20 8.33 0.80
N ARG A 87 15.27 9.65 0.76
CA ARG A 87 14.08 10.52 0.73
C ARG A 87 13.23 10.27 -0.52
N ASP A 88 13.87 10.18 -1.67
CA ASP A 88 13.19 9.94 -2.95
C ASP A 88 12.47 8.57 -2.92
N LEU A 89 13.13 7.53 -2.43
CA LEU A 89 12.53 6.19 -2.27
C LEU A 89 11.35 6.20 -1.30
N ILE A 90 11.46 6.89 -0.17
CA ILE A 90 10.36 7.01 0.80
C ILE A 90 9.17 7.75 0.17
N GLN A 91 9.43 8.77 -0.64
CA GLN A 91 8.37 9.53 -1.29
C GLN A 91 7.63 8.68 -2.34
N ILE A 92 8.35 7.88 -3.12
CA ILE A 92 7.77 6.98 -4.11
C ILE A 92 6.98 5.84 -3.44
N ALA A 93 7.48 5.36 -2.28
CA ALA A 93 6.84 4.30 -1.50
C ALA A 93 5.56 4.75 -0.76
N ARG A 94 5.19 6.00 -0.86
CA ARG A 94 4.05 6.61 -0.19
C ARG A 94 2.95 6.89 -1.19
N GLN A 95 1.74 6.44 -0.88
CA GLN A 95 0.57 6.67 -1.69
C GLN A 95 -0.53 7.32 -0.85
N ASP A 96 -1.01 8.49 -1.29
CA ASP A 96 -2.14 9.17 -0.67
C ASP A 96 -3.44 8.70 -1.33
N VAL A 97 -4.41 8.31 -0.52
CA VAL A 97 -5.67 7.71 -0.95
C VAL A 97 -6.83 8.45 -0.30
N LEU A 98 -7.79 8.89 -1.11
CA LEU A 98 -9.04 9.45 -0.62
C LEU A 98 -10.07 8.34 -0.43
N VAL A 99 -10.57 8.18 0.79
CA VAL A 99 -11.63 7.23 1.13
C VAL A 99 -12.91 7.99 1.43
N GLU A 100 -13.95 7.75 0.63
CA GLU A 100 -15.26 8.32 0.86
C GLU A 100 -16.04 7.48 1.87
N GLU A 101 -16.97 8.11 2.56
CA GLU A 101 -17.82 7.46 3.54
C GLU A 101 -18.60 6.29 2.90
N GLY A 102 -18.57 5.14 3.58
CA GLY A 102 -19.24 3.93 3.12
C GLY A 102 -18.63 3.26 1.90
N LYS A 103 -17.43 3.64 1.49
CA LYS A 103 -16.73 2.99 0.36
C LYS A 103 -15.47 2.27 0.80
N THR A 104 -15.22 1.14 0.16
CA THR A 104 -13.93 0.44 0.28
C THR A 104 -13.08 0.77 -0.93
N VAL A 105 -11.91 1.37 -0.69
CA VAL A 105 -10.95 1.73 -1.73
C VAL A 105 -9.87 0.66 -1.81
N ARG A 106 -9.59 0.20 -3.04
CA ARG A 106 -8.51 -0.75 -3.30
C ARG A 106 -7.21 -0.01 -3.58
N VAL A 107 -6.17 -0.30 -2.82
CA VAL A 107 -4.82 0.22 -2.99
C VAL A 107 -3.90 -0.91 -3.42
N VAL A 108 -3.20 -0.72 -4.52
CA VAL A 108 -2.20 -1.68 -5.02
C VAL A 108 -0.83 -1.07 -4.81
N LEU A 109 -0.03 -1.72 -3.99
CA LEU A 109 1.33 -1.32 -3.69
C LEU A 109 2.30 -2.29 -4.40
N SER A 110 3.18 -1.76 -5.25
CA SER A 110 4.20 -2.55 -5.94
C SER A 110 5.58 -2.31 -5.32
N TYR A 111 6.03 -3.25 -4.52
CA TYR A 111 7.37 -3.20 -3.94
C TYR A 111 8.46 -3.50 -4.98
N ARG A 112 8.13 -4.35 -5.95
CA ARG A 112 9.06 -4.71 -7.05
C ARG A 112 9.39 -3.52 -7.94
N SER A 113 8.47 -2.59 -8.14
CA SER A 113 8.76 -1.35 -8.89
C SER A 113 9.74 -0.46 -8.15
N LEU A 114 9.64 -0.38 -6.83
CA LEU A 114 10.58 0.31 -5.95
C LEU A 114 12.00 -0.26 -6.04
N GLU A 115 12.15 -1.58 -6.04
CA GLU A 115 13.44 -2.24 -6.24
C GLU A 115 14.03 -1.91 -7.61
N GLY A 116 13.21 -1.94 -8.67
CA GLY A 116 13.62 -1.58 -10.02
C GLY A 116 14.15 -0.15 -10.10
N GLU A 117 13.44 0.82 -9.57
CA GLU A 117 13.88 2.23 -9.54
C GLU A 117 15.13 2.44 -8.69
N ALA A 118 15.26 1.71 -7.57
CA ALA A 118 16.47 1.77 -6.75
C ALA A 118 17.71 1.26 -7.51
N LEU A 119 17.57 0.17 -8.27
CA LEU A 119 18.64 -0.38 -9.09
C LEU A 119 19.00 0.53 -10.28
N GLU A 120 18.02 1.10 -10.97
CA GLU A 120 18.28 2.07 -12.06
C GLU A 120 19.01 3.31 -11.54
N TYR A 121 18.65 3.80 -10.36
CA TYR A 121 19.34 4.94 -9.76
C TYR A 121 20.81 4.63 -9.46
N GLU A 122 21.14 3.41 -9.01
CA GLU A 122 22.52 2.99 -8.79
C GLU A 122 23.31 2.88 -10.10
N GLN A 123 22.70 2.35 -11.13
CA GLN A 123 23.33 2.26 -12.46
C GLN A 123 23.63 3.65 -13.04
N ARG A 124 22.71 4.60 -12.92
CA ARG A 124 22.92 5.98 -13.37
C ARG A 124 24.07 6.68 -12.64
N LEU A 125 24.18 6.48 -11.33
CA LEU A 125 25.29 7.03 -10.55
C LEU A 125 26.63 6.39 -10.92
N SER A 126 26.67 5.09 -11.19
CA SER A 126 27.86 4.38 -11.61
C SER A 126 28.33 4.86 -12.98
N SER A 127 27.43 4.98 -13.95
CA SER A 127 27.78 5.43 -15.31
C SER A 127 28.29 6.87 -15.33
N SER A 128 27.72 7.78 -14.53
CA SER A 128 28.17 9.17 -14.46
C SER A 128 29.61 9.31 -13.93
N ARG A 129 30.04 8.44 -13.02
CA ARG A 129 31.43 8.40 -12.50
C ARG A 129 32.44 8.02 -13.61
N TRP A 130 32.09 7.06 -14.45
CA TRP A 130 32.94 6.63 -15.56
C TRP A 130 33.06 7.71 -16.65
N VAL A 131 31.96 8.41 -16.94
CA VAL A 131 31.99 9.54 -17.90
C VAL A 131 32.85 10.68 -17.37
N GLY A 132 32.78 11.01 -16.10
CA GLY A 132 33.66 12.03 -15.49
C GLY A 132 35.14 11.65 -15.57
N LEU A 133 35.48 10.40 -15.27
CA LEU A 133 36.85 9.89 -15.35
C LEU A 133 37.39 9.90 -16.79
N SER A 134 36.59 9.47 -17.77
CA SER A 134 36.97 9.48 -19.17
C SER A 134 37.26 10.90 -19.69
N MET A 135 36.48 11.88 -19.26
CA MET A 135 36.67 13.29 -19.63
C MET A 135 37.96 13.87 -19.07
N VAL A 136 38.37 13.48 -17.88
CA VAL A 136 39.65 13.87 -17.26
C VAL A 136 40.81 13.28 -18.06
N PHE A 137 40.73 12.01 -18.47
CA PHE A 137 41.79 11.39 -19.30
C PHE A 137 41.89 12.04 -20.66
N VAL A 138 40.79 12.41 -21.30
CA VAL A 138 40.81 13.15 -22.56
C VAL A 138 41.49 14.52 -22.42
N LEU A 139 41.19 15.25 -21.34
CA LEU A 139 41.79 16.55 -21.06
C LEU A 139 43.32 16.43 -20.83
N ILE A 140 43.73 15.41 -20.06
CA ILE A 140 45.19 15.15 -19.85
C ILE A 140 45.87 14.79 -21.17
N GLY A 141 45.26 13.96 -22.00
CA GLY A 141 45.77 13.60 -23.32
C GLY A 141 45.93 14.81 -24.26
N LEU A 142 44.95 15.73 -24.24
CA LEU A 142 45.02 16.98 -25.02
C LEU A 142 46.13 17.91 -24.52
N MET A 143 46.30 18.00 -23.19
CA MET A 143 47.40 18.81 -22.63
C MET A 143 48.78 18.25 -22.95
N THR A 144 48.96 16.93 -22.93
CA THR A 144 50.27 16.31 -23.31
C THR A 144 50.56 16.40 -24.80
N TRP A 145 49.55 16.46 -25.66
CA TRP A 145 49.74 16.62 -27.11
C TRP A 145 50.01 18.06 -27.52
N ALA A 146 49.60 19.05 -26.70
CA ALA A 146 49.79 20.47 -26.97
C ALA A 146 51.15 21.03 -26.48
N MET A 147 51.93 20.22 -25.74
CA MET A 147 53.34 20.51 -25.34
C MET A 147 54.31 19.90 -26.30
#